data_0db1026164ab497709fdebc959428d63
#
_entry.id   0db1026164ab497709fdebc959428d63
#
_cell.length_a   1.000
_cell.length_b   1.000
_cell.length_c   1.000
_cell.angle_alpha   90.00
_cell.angle_beta   90.00
_cell.angle_gamma   90.00
#
_symmetry.space_group_name_H-M   'P 1'
#
loop_
_entity.id
_entity.type
_entity.pdbx_description
1 polymer ?
#
loop_
_entity_poly.entity_id
_entity_poly.type
_entity_poly.pdbx_seq_one_letter_code
_entity_poly.pdbx_strand_id
1 'polypeptide(L)'
;MEHNFTIVHLKSPTITRQNSLKVFFDTLTKEGYHVLAFNMERLCETSLQALYGEPDVLLKTSHYPYGMSLCLHKPKVNTVKEFNALLGPTGLYKATTSQLRGKLSGYVFCGNKASVYDDVCYASKDARRAVYDLEVLFPIPIGERIKDYIQELNQKWKIT
;
A
#
# COMPACT_ATOMS: atom_id res chain seq x y z
N MET A 1 17.30 12.21 -3.71
CA MET A 1 16.05 11.50 -3.30
C MET A 1 16.42 10.05 -3.05
N GLU A 2 16.86 9.73 -1.85
CA GLU A 2 17.45 8.41 -1.56
C GLU A 2 16.43 7.27 -1.48
N HIS A 3 15.15 7.55 -1.26
CA HIS A 3 14.14 6.50 -1.06
C HIS A 3 12.87 6.83 -1.85
N ASN A 4 12.89 6.57 -3.17
CA ASN A 4 11.73 6.82 -4.02
C ASN A 4 10.87 5.57 -4.18
N PHE A 5 10.25 5.14 -3.10
CA PHE A 5 9.29 4.04 -3.07
C PHE A 5 8.19 4.30 -2.04
N THR A 6 7.12 3.56 -2.12
CA THR A 6 6.06 3.53 -1.10
C THR A 6 5.71 2.10 -0.74
N ILE A 7 5.30 1.89 0.49
CA ILE A 7 4.76 0.61 0.93
C ILE A 7 3.24 0.70 0.97
N VAL A 8 2.61 -0.31 0.41
CA VAL A 8 1.16 -0.45 0.36
C VAL A 8 0.78 -1.78 0.98
N HIS A 9 -0.19 -1.78 1.86
CA HIS A 9 -0.73 -2.99 2.44
C HIS A 9 -2.21 -3.12 2.08
N LEU A 10 -2.54 -4.12 1.25
CA LEU A 10 -3.90 -4.48 0.89
C LEU A 10 -4.49 -5.35 1.98
N LYS A 11 -5.62 -4.95 2.53
CA LYS A 11 -6.31 -5.71 3.56
C LYS A 11 -7.03 -6.93 2.99
N SER A 12 -7.31 -7.92 3.84
CA SER A 12 -7.97 -9.18 3.47
C SER A 12 -9.20 -9.00 2.58
N PRO A 13 -10.17 -8.11 2.87
CA PRO A 13 -11.31 -7.93 1.99
C PRO A 13 -10.94 -7.55 0.55
N THR A 14 -9.86 -6.79 0.38
CA THR A 14 -9.37 -6.40 -0.96
C THR A 14 -8.74 -7.57 -1.70
N ILE A 15 -7.94 -8.39 -1.03
CA ILE A 15 -7.24 -9.51 -1.67
C ILE A 15 -8.15 -10.72 -1.93
N THR A 16 -9.22 -10.91 -1.18
CA THR A 16 -10.16 -12.02 -1.36
C THR A 16 -11.20 -11.78 -2.46
N ARG A 17 -11.29 -10.55 -2.97
CA ARG A 17 -12.20 -10.20 -4.07
C ARG A 17 -11.42 -10.09 -5.38
N GLN A 18 -11.62 -11.05 -6.27
CA GLN A 18 -10.91 -11.12 -7.56
C GLN A 18 -10.96 -9.81 -8.35
N ASN A 19 -12.11 -9.18 -8.43
CA ASN A 19 -12.26 -7.92 -9.17
C ASN A 19 -11.50 -6.75 -8.53
N SER A 20 -11.40 -6.69 -7.20
CA SER A 20 -10.65 -5.62 -6.54
C SER A 20 -9.15 -5.75 -6.76
N LEU A 21 -8.59 -6.96 -6.70
CA LEU A 21 -7.18 -7.18 -7.06
C LEU A 21 -6.90 -6.81 -8.51
N LYS A 22 -7.78 -7.22 -9.44
CA LYS A 22 -7.64 -6.87 -10.85
C LYS A 22 -7.63 -5.35 -11.03
N VAL A 23 -8.59 -4.64 -10.46
CA VAL A 23 -8.67 -3.17 -10.53
C VAL A 23 -7.43 -2.51 -9.95
N PHE A 24 -6.90 -3.04 -8.84
CA PHE A 24 -5.70 -2.53 -8.22
C PHE A 24 -4.49 -2.65 -9.16
N PHE A 25 -4.19 -3.85 -9.65
CA PHE A 25 -3.02 -4.07 -10.51
C PHE A 25 -3.16 -3.44 -11.89
N ASP A 26 -4.34 -3.44 -12.49
CA ASP A 26 -4.60 -2.70 -13.75
C ASP A 26 -4.33 -1.20 -13.57
N THR A 27 -4.74 -0.65 -12.42
CA THR A 27 -4.48 0.77 -12.11
C THR A 27 -2.99 1.03 -11.95
N LEU A 28 -2.25 0.19 -11.21
CA LEU A 28 -0.79 0.33 -11.07
C LEU A 28 -0.09 0.31 -12.42
N THR A 29 -0.44 -0.65 -13.26
CA THR A 29 0.14 -0.79 -14.62
C THR A 29 -0.15 0.44 -15.48
N LYS A 30 -1.40 0.90 -15.49
CA LYS A 30 -1.83 2.08 -16.26
C LYS A 30 -1.09 3.35 -15.81
N GLU A 31 -0.88 3.50 -14.51
CA GLU A 31 -0.22 4.66 -13.92
C GLU A 31 1.32 4.55 -13.91
N GLY A 32 1.89 3.46 -14.42
CA GLY A 32 3.33 3.28 -14.56
C GLY A 32 4.07 2.96 -13.25
N TYR A 33 3.40 2.31 -12.30
CA TYR A 33 4.05 1.80 -11.10
C TYR A 33 4.71 0.46 -11.35
N HIS A 34 5.88 0.28 -10.77
CA HIS A 34 6.60 -0.99 -10.71
C HIS A 34 6.45 -1.61 -9.33
N VAL A 35 6.10 -2.89 -9.30
CA VAL A 35 6.11 -3.70 -8.06
C VAL A 35 7.52 -4.25 -7.90
N LEU A 36 8.24 -3.77 -6.88
CA LEU A 36 9.62 -4.20 -6.60
C LEU A 36 9.64 -5.48 -5.75
N ALA A 37 8.68 -5.61 -4.85
CA ALA A 37 8.49 -6.79 -4.02
C ALA A 37 7.06 -6.88 -3.53
N PHE A 38 6.64 -8.08 -3.19
CA PHE A 38 5.40 -8.31 -2.47
C PHE A 38 5.58 -9.40 -1.41
N ASN A 39 4.77 -9.32 -0.37
CA ASN A 39 4.70 -10.31 0.69
C ASN A 39 3.24 -10.54 1.06
N MET A 40 2.83 -11.80 1.17
CA MET A 40 1.50 -12.19 1.66
C MET A 40 1.67 -12.86 3.00
N GLU A 41 1.13 -12.25 4.04
CA GLU A 41 1.29 -12.75 5.38
C GLU A 41 0.08 -12.47 6.28
N ARG A 42 0.01 -13.21 7.35
CA ARG A 42 -0.80 -12.85 8.51
C ARG A 42 0.01 -11.89 9.35
N LEU A 43 -0.41 -10.65 9.44
CA LEU A 43 0.24 -9.68 10.31
C LEU A 43 0.03 -10.05 11.78
N CYS A 44 1.11 -10.10 12.53
CA CYS A 44 1.04 -10.23 13.98
C CYS A 44 0.55 -8.91 14.61
N GLU A 45 0.14 -8.98 15.87
CA GLU A 45 -0.34 -7.80 16.61
C GLU A 45 0.69 -6.67 16.65
N THR A 46 1.97 -7.01 16.82
CA THR A 46 3.07 -6.04 16.81
C THR A 46 3.18 -5.31 15.47
N SER A 47 3.09 -6.03 14.34
CA SER A 47 3.13 -5.43 13.01
C SER A 47 1.90 -4.56 12.75
N LEU A 48 0.72 -4.99 13.18
CA LEU A 48 -0.51 -4.21 13.09
C LEU A 48 -0.40 -2.92 13.91
N GLN A 49 0.11 -3.00 15.13
CA GLN A 49 0.34 -1.84 15.98
C GLN A 49 1.36 -0.87 15.36
N ALA A 50 2.44 -1.40 14.79
CA ALA A 50 3.44 -0.59 14.12
C ALA A 50 2.87 0.17 12.90
N LEU A 51 1.96 -0.45 12.14
CA LEU A 51 1.33 0.17 10.97
C LEU A 51 0.24 1.18 11.32
N TYR A 52 -0.62 0.84 12.24
CA TYR A 52 -1.86 1.58 12.48
C TYR A 52 -1.86 2.42 13.76
N GLY A 53 -1.00 2.09 14.73
CA GLY A 53 -0.69 2.95 15.88
C GLY A 53 -1.75 3.08 16.98
N GLU A 54 -3.01 2.74 16.70
CA GLU A 54 -4.11 2.97 17.66
C GLU A 54 -4.83 1.66 18.04
N PRO A 55 -5.11 1.46 19.36
CA PRO A 55 -5.77 0.24 19.86
C PRO A 55 -7.13 -0.05 19.21
N ASP A 56 -7.94 0.97 18.93
CA ASP A 56 -9.26 0.81 18.32
C ASP A 56 -9.20 0.35 16.88
N VAL A 57 -8.14 0.74 16.15
CA VAL A 57 -7.87 0.27 14.80
C VAL A 57 -7.40 -1.18 14.84
N LEU A 58 -6.63 -1.56 15.86
CA LEU A 58 -6.16 -2.93 16.08
C LEU A 58 -7.31 -3.92 16.25
N LEU A 59 -8.29 -3.59 17.09
CA LEU A 59 -9.45 -4.46 17.33
C LEU A 59 -10.25 -4.71 16.05
N LYS A 60 -10.30 -3.75 15.15
CA LYS A 60 -11.05 -3.86 13.89
C LYS A 60 -10.26 -4.51 12.77
N THR A 61 -8.95 -4.31 12.73
CA THR A 61 -8.05 -4.99 11.78
C THR A 61 -7.72 -6.42 12.19
N SER A 62 -7.88 -6.78 13.48
CA SER A 62 -7.71 -8.16 13.94
C SER A 62 -8.72 -9.14 13.31
N HIS A 63 -9.85 -8.65 12.82
CA HIS A 63 -10.79 -9.46 12.05
C HIS A 63 -10.26 -9.82 10.64
N TYR A 64 -9.22 -9.10 10.16
CA TYR A 64 -8.64 -9.29 8.84
C TYR A 64 -7.11 -9.35 8.92
N PRO A 65 -6.55 -10.36 9.61
CA PRO A 65 -5.11 -10.41 9.86
C PRO A 65 -4.27 -10.72 8.60
N TYR A 66 -4.92 -11.21 7.54
CA TYR A 66 -4.24 -11.51 6.29
C TYR A 66 -4.23 -10.30 5.37
N GLY A 67 -3.11 -10.06 4.73
CA GLY A 67 -2.96 -8.98 3.78
C GLY A 67 -1.83 -9.24 2.78
N MET A 68 -1.75 -8.38 1.79
CA MET A 68 -0.66 -8.34 0.82
C MET A 68 0.07 -7.01 0.95
N SER A 69 1.34 -7.07 1.30
CA SER A 69 2.23 -5.91 1.34
C SER A 69 3.00 -5.81 0.03
N LEU A 70 3.07 -4.61 -0.55
CA LEU A 70 3.78 -4.33 -1.80
C LEU A 70 4.74 -3.17 -1.58
N CYS A 71 5.93 -3.30 -2.16
CA CYS A 71 6.84 -2.17 -2.35
C CYS A 71 6.68 -1.67 -3.78
N LEU A 72 6.26 -0.42 -3.93
CA LEU A 72 5.98 0.20 -5.22
C LEU A 72 6.97 1.33 -5.51
N HIS A 73 7.37 1.44 -6.77
CA HIS A 73 8.21 2.50 -7.29
C HIS A 73 7.58 3.09 -8.56
N LYS A 74 7.65 4.40 -8.72
CA LYS A 74 7.30 5.10 -9.98
C LYS A 74 8.48 5.99 -10.38
N PRO A 75 9.05 5.77 -11.58
CA PRO A 75 10.20 6.56 -12.05
C PRO A 75 9.89 8.05 -12.19
N LYS A 76 10.91 8.89 -11.98
CA LYS A 76 10.91 10.34 -12.25
C LYS A 76 9.96 11.20 -11.40
N VAL A 77 9.26 10.61 -10.43
CA VAL A 77 8.33 11.32 -9.55
C VAL A 77 8.56 10.94 -8.09
N ASN A 78 7.97 11.70 -7.16
CA ASN A 78 7.91 11.28 -5.76
C ASN A 78 6.83 10.20 -5.61
N THR A 79 7.26 8.94 -5.54
CA THR A 79 6.36 7.78 -5.52
C THR A 79 5.34 7.82 -4.37
N VAL A 80 5.75 8.25 -3.18
CA VAL A 80 4.84 8.34 -2.01
C VAL A 80 3.74 9.36 -2.28
N LYS A 81 4.12 10.56 -2.72
CA LYS A 81 3.17 11.65 -2.98
C LYS A 81 2.19 11.29 -4.09
N GLU A 82 2.71 10.78 -5.20
CA GLU A 82 1.89 10.37 -6.35
C GLU A 82 0.93 9.23 -6.00
N PHE A 83 1.42 8.22 -5.25
CA PHE A 83 0.56 7.12 -4.86
C PHE A 83 -0.54 7.55 -3.88
N ASN A 84 -0.24 8.41 -2.90
CA ASN A 84 -1.25 8.92 -1.99
C ASN A 84 -2.31 9.77 -2.71
N ALA A 85 -1.93 10.55 -3.73
CA ALA A 85 -2.87 11.27 -4.58
C ALA A 85 -3.77 10.32 -5.38
N LEU A 86 -3.19 9.27 -5.97
CA LEU A 86 -3.92 8.22 -6.68
C LEU A 86 -4.88 7.45 -5.76
N LEU A 87 -4.41 7.11 -4.56
CA LEU A 87 -5.18 6.34 -3.58
C LEU A 87 -6.39 7.12 -3.07
N GLY A 88 -6.23 8.41 -2.82
CA GLY A 88 -7.24 9.26 -2.21
C GLY A 88 -7.23 9.26 -0.68
N PRO A 89 -8.08 10.10 -0.07
CA PRO A 89 -8.11 10.31 1.37
C PRO A 89 -8.49 9.05 2.13
N THR A 90 -8.01 8.96 3.37
CA THR A 90 -8.43 7.94 4.33
C THR A 90 -9.91 8.13 4.67
N GLY A 91 -10.64 7.05 4.68
CA GLY A 91 -12.10 7.06 4.85
C GLY A 91 -12.82 6.92 3.52
N LEU A 92 -13.52 5.79 3.36
CA LEU A 92 -14.18 5.38 2.12
C LEU A 92 -15.20 6.39 1.60
N TYR A 93 -15.83 7.12 2.52
CA TYR A 93 -16.84 8.14 2.16
C TYR A 93 -16.24 9.43 1.59
N LYS A 94 -14.93 9.62 1.72
CA LYS A 94 -14.22 10.81 1.23
C LYS A 94 -13.52 10.58 -0.10
N ALA A 95 -13.26 9.32 -0.45
CA ALA A 95 -12.62 8.97 -1.70
C ALA A 95 -13.63 9.00 -2.86
N THR A 96 -13.26 9.66 -3.95
CA THR A 96 -14.06 9.69 -5.16
C THR A 96 -13.92 8.39 -5.95
N THR A 97 -14.89 8.09 -6.84
CA THR A 97 -14.82 6.90 -7.71
C THR A 97 -13.68 6.95 -8.73
N SER A 98 -13.06 8.10 -8.94
CA SER A 98 -11.85 8.23 -9.74
C SER A 98 -10.58 7.80 -8.99
N GLN A 99 -10.60 7.89 -7.65
CA GLN A 99 -9.49 7.49 -6.80
C GLN A 99 -9.51 5.98 -6.52
N LEU A 100 -8.34 5.41 -6.32
CA LEU A 100 -8.19 3.95 -6.17
C LEU A 100 -8.98 3.41 -4.97
N ARG A 101 -8.93 4.11 -3.82
CA ARG A 101 -9.69 3.71 -2.62
C ARG A 101 -11.20 3.70 -2.88
N GLY A 102 -11.74 4.68 -3.60
CA GLY A 102 -13.14 4.71 -3.99
C GLY A 102 -13.52 3.59 -4.96
N LYS A 103 -12.66 3.29 -5.94
CA LYS A 103 -12.85 2.16 -6.86
C LYS A 103 -12.86 0.83 -6.11
N LEU A 104 -11.86 0.58 -5.27
CA LEU A 104 -11.72 -0.66 -4.51
C LEU A 104 -12.89 -0.88 -3.55
N SER A 105 -13.37 0.18 -2.89
CA SER A 105 -14.48 0.08 -1.94
C SER A 105 -15.76 -0.42 -2.60
N GLY A 106 -16.05 -0.01 -3.83
CA GLY A 106 -17.20 -0.48 -4.60
C GLY A 106 -17.20 -1.99 -4.83
N TYR A 107 -16.02 -2.59 -5.02
CA TYR A 107 -15.88 -4.04 -5.18
C TYR A 107 -15.85 -4.81 -3.86
N VAL A 108 -15.25 -4.23 -2.83
CA VAL A 108 -15.08 -4.89 -1.52
C VAL A 108 -16.41 -4.95 -0.78
N PHE A 109 -17.15 -3.86 -0.75
CA PHE A 109 -18.37 -3.75 0.06
C PHE A 109 -19.66 -4.04 -0.71
N CYS A 110 -19.63 -4.14 -2.03
CA CYS A 110 -20.74 -4.58 -2.88
C CYS A 110 -22.10 -3.91 -2.55
N GLY A 111 -22.10 -2.61 -2.26
CA GLY A 111 -23.29 -1.86 -1.90
C GLY A 111 -23.71 -1.92 -0.43
N ASN A 112 -23.04 -2.70 0.40
CA ASN A 112 -23.20 -2.64 1.85
C ASN A 112 -22.59 -1.35 2.40
N LYS A 113 -23.22 -0.77 3.44
CA LYS A 113 -22.67 0.39 4.13
C LYS A 113 -21.32 -0.02 4.78
N ALA A 114 -20.23 0.46 4.19
CA ALA A 114 -18.93 0.34 4.84
C ALA A 114 -18.95 1.13 6.15
N SER A 115 -18.36 0.59 7.20
CA SER A 115 -18.19 1.34 8.45
C SER A 115 -17.14 2.44 8.24
N VAL A 116 -17.14 3.45 9.09
CA VAL A 116 -16.14 4.55 9.07
C VAL A 116 -14.70 4.00 9.19
N TYR A 117 -14.56 2.80 9.70
CA TYR A 117 -13.27 2.13 9.97
C TYR A 117 -12.86 1.12 8.89
N ASP A 118 -13.76 0.84 7.95
CA ASP A 118 -13.43 -0.06 6.85
C ASP A 118 -12.51 0.68 5.88
N ASP A 119 -11.32 0.14 5.70
CA ASP A 119 -10.35 0.62 4.73
C ASP A 119 -9.91 -0.56 3.85
N VAL A 120 -9.68 -0.28 2.60
CA VAL A 120 -9.30 -1.29 1.60
C VAL A 120 -7.80 -1.46 1.50
N CYS A 121 -7.04 -0.41 1.78
CA CYS A 121 -5.60 -0.46 1.79
C CYS A 121 -4.97 0.66 2.64
N TYR A 122 -3.82 0.36 3.18
CA TYR A 122 -2.89 1.30 3.79
C TYR A 122 -1.83 1.72 2.76
N ALA A 123 -1.30 2.94 2.89
CA ALA A 123 -0.10 3.37 2.18
C ALA A 123 0.76 4.26 3.09
N SER A 124 2.08 4.20 2.92
CA SER A 124 3.01 5.06 3.67
C SER A 124 2.72 6.53 3.39
N LYS A 125 2.62 7.34 4.44
CA LYS A 125 2.26 8.76 4.32
C LYS A 125 3.39 9.66 3.81
N ASP A 126 4.63 9.26 4.05
CA ASP A 126 5.84 9.98 3.66
C ASP A 126 7.02 9.02 3.44
N ALA A 127 8.14 9.52 2.92
CA ALA A 127 9.31 8.71 2.60
C ALA A 127 9.96 8.06 3.84
N ARG A 128 9.97 8.75 4.99
CA ARG A 128 10.48 8.20 6.25
C ARG A 128 9.62 7.05 6.72
N ARG A 129 8.30 7.21 6.60
CA ARG A 129 7.34 6.17 6.93
C ARG A 129 7.48 4.96 5.98
N ALA A 130 7.75 5.19 4.69
CA ALA A 130 7.96 4.09 3.75
C ALA A 130 9.16 3.20 4.13
N VAL A 131 10.25 3.80 4.60
CA VAL A 131 11.41 3.03 5.12
C VAL A 131 11.03 2.20 6.34
N TYR A 132 10.34 2.80 7.29
CA TYR A 132 9.88 2.09 8.48
C TYR A 132 8.91 0.94 8.14
N ASP A 133 7.94 1.19 7.28
CA ASP A 133 6.96 0.18 6.85
C ASP A 133 7.63 -0.98 6.09
N LEU A 134 8.70 -0.69 5.32
CA LEU A 134 9.50 -1.72 4.66
C LEU A 134 10.14 -2.66 5.70
N GLU A 135 10.71 -2.11 6.77
CA GLU A 135 11.36 -2.87 7.83
C GLU A 135 10.36 -3.69 8.66
N VAL A 136 9.12 -3.21 8.80
CA VAL A 136 8.05 -3.90 9.54
C VAL A 136 7.45 -5.05 8.72
N LEU A 137 7.26 -4.85 7.41
CA LEU A 137 6.45 -5.74 6.56
C LEU A 137 7.27 -6.70 5.70
N PHE A 138 8.56 -6.50 5.61
CA PHE A 138 9.42 -7.36 4.79
C PHE A 138 10.57 -7.92 5.63
N PRO A 139 10.94 -9.20 5.44
CA PRO A 139 12.12 -9.77 6.06
C PRO A 139 13.37 -8.94 5.74
N ILE A 140 14.27 -8.77 6.72
CA ILE A 140 15.47 -7.92 6.61
C ILE A 140 16.26 -8.13 5.30
N PRO A 141 16.57 -9.37 4.86
CA PRO A 141 17.33 -9.58 3.62
C PRO A 141 16.61 -9.06 2.37
N ILE A 142 15.28 -9.10 2.37
CA ILE A 142 14.46 -8.57 1.25
C ILE A 142 14.45 -7.05 1.30
N GLY A 143 14.29 -6.47 2.47
CA GLY A 143 14.30 -5.02 2.66
C GLY A 143 15.63 -4.39 2.22
N GLU A 144 16.76 -4.99 2.54
CA GLU A 144 18.07 -4.53 2.10
C GLU A 144 18.23 -4.61 0.58
N ARG A 145 17.88 -5.72 -0.04
CA ARG A 145 17.91 -5.87 -1.51
C ARG A 145 17.03 -4.86 -2.23
N ILE A 146 15.87 -4.54 -1.66
CA ILE A 146 15.00 -3.50 -2.22
C ILE A 146 15.68 -2.13 -2.17
N LYS A 147 16.31 -1.79 -1.04
CA LYS A 147 17.06 -0.53 -0.88
C LYS A 147 18.19 -0.42 -1.90
N ASP A 148 18.99 -1.47 -2.06
CA ASP A 148 20.07 -1.53 -3.05
C ASP A 148 19.55 -1.37 -4.48
N TYR A 149 18.50 -2.10 -4.83
CA TYR A 149 17.89 -2.03 -6.16
C TYR A 149 17.33 -0.64 -6.46
N ILE A 150 16.72 0.02 -5.48
CA ILE A 150 16.23 1.40 -5.64
C ILE A 150 17.40 2.37 -5.87
N GLN A 151 18.54 2.18 -5.19
CA GLN A 151 19.74 2.98 -5.43
C GLN A 151 20.25 2.81 -6.86
N GLU A 152 20.32 1.58 -7.37
CA GLU A 152 20.69 1.29 -8.75
C GLU A 152 19.73 1.94 -9.76
N LEU A 153 18.43 1.84 -9.53
CA LEU A 153 17.42 2.49 -10.37
C LEU A 153 17.60 4.02 -10.37
N ASN A 154 17.79 4.63 -9.21
CA ASN A 154 17.99 6.06 -9.09
C ASN A 154 19.28 6.54 -9.80
N GLN A 155 20.33 5.72 -9.82
CA GLN A 155 21.55 6.00 -10.57
C GLN A 155 21.32 5.92 -12.08
N LYS A 156 20.66 4.90 -12.57
CA LYS A 156 20.30 4.74 -13.99
C LYS A 156 19.45 5.92 -14.51
N TRP A 157 18.55 6.46 -13.69
CA TRP A 157 17.67 7.55 -14.09
C TRP A 157 18.29 8.96 -13.94
N LYS A 158 19.47 9.08 -13.29
CA LYS A 158 20.22 10.32 -13.24
C LYS A 158 21.08 10.57 -14.50
N ILE A 159 21.29 9.52 -15.30
CA ILE A 159 22.18 9.56 -16.49
C ILE A 159 21.39 9.92 -17.76
N THR A 160 20.10 10.09 -17.69
CA THR A 160 19.24 10.55 -18.78
C THR A 160 18.66 11.92 -18.52
#